data_84dfd84dbd8f29819e8aed55bfd1a3eb
#
_entry.id   84dfd84dbd8f29819e8aed55bfd1a3eb
#
_cell.length_a   1.000
_cell.length_b   1.000
_cell.length_c   1.000
_cell.angle_alpha   90.00
_cell.angle_beta   90.00
_cell.angle_gamma   90.00
#
_symmetry.space_group_name_H-M   'P 1'
#
loop_
_entity.id
_entity.type
_entity.pdbx_description
1 polymer ?
#
loop_
_entity_poly.entity_id
_entity_poly.type
_entity_poly.pdbx_seq_one_letter_code
_entity_poly.pdbx_strand_id
1 'polypeptide(L)'
;TKDIKALIDVGISYTKIKKALKEIDVNISEITHVFITHEHSDHIKGLKMLLKHHSPKVYLTEGTNSYLKLENANIIKALEKVVISDLSVLPIPLSHDAKEAVGFVFEKENKSICYITDTGYIISELISLLENHTLYYLESNYDPFTLLHSKRPYHLKKRIIDEKGHLSNEESAYYFSILKGDKTKYLIHSHISEECNTLKKIKETFDTVLRVQGEGTEFKRYYALPNESTELIIL
;
A
#
# COMPACT_ATOMS: atom_id res chain seq x y z
N THR A 1 -2.68 17.32 2.14
CA THR A 1 -2.73 18.55 2.92
C THR A 1 -2.89 19.79 2.01
N LYS A 2 -2.94 21.01 2.52
CA LYS A 2 -3.02 22.21 1.64
C LYS A 2 -1.78 22.33 0.74
N ASP A 3 -0.61 21.99 1.29
CA ASP A 3 0.69 22.21 0.63
C ASP A 3 1.24 20.94 -0.03
N ILE A 4 0.67 19.78 0.28
CA ILE A 4 1.16 18.50 -0.19
C ILE A 4 0.04 17.75 -0.92
N LYS A 5 0.24 17.53 -2.21
CA LYS A 5 -0.45 16.53 -3.03
C LYS A 5 0.55 15.46 -3.39
N ALA A 6 0.38 14.27 -2.81
CA ALA A 6 1.34 13.18 -2.93
C ALA A 6 0.73 11.97 -3.67
N LEU A 7 1.59 11.26 -4.37
CA LEU A 7 1.33 9.90 -4.85
C LEU A 7 2.12 8.91 -3.99
N ILE A 8 1.53 7.78 -3.68
CA ILE A 8 2.23 6.61 -3.15
C ILE A 8 2.28 5.62 -4.30
N ASP A 9 3.47 5.34 -4.74
CA ASP A 9 3.77 4.64 -5.98
C ASP A 9 3.16 5.28 -7.25
N VAL A 10 3.68 4.89 -8.39
CA VAL A 10 3.24 5.32 -9.72
C VAL A 10 3.21 4.14 -10.68
N GLY A 11 2.60 3.05 -10.23
CA GLY A 11 2.64 1.73 -10.84
C GLY A 11 1.89 1.58 -12.16
N ILE A 12 1.06 2.55 -12.52
CA ILE A 12 0.34 2.58 -13.80
C ILE A 12 0.96 3.63 -14.74
N SER A 13 0.58 3.60 -16.02
CA SER A 13 1.14 4.56 -16.99
C SER A 13 0.80 6.01 -16.63
N TYR A 14 1.70 6.94 -16.95
CA TYR A 14 1.51 8.38 -16.76
C TYR A 14 0.15 8.89 -17.27
N THR A 15 -0.30 8.41 -18.44
CA THR A 15 -1.60 8.79 -18.99
C THR A 15 -2.77 8.32 -18.12
N LYS A 16 -2.68 7.11 -17.54
CA LYS A 16 -3.71 6.60 -16.62
C LYS A 16 -3.71 7.38 -15.31
N ILE A 17 -2.53 7.70 -14.75
CA ILE A 17 -2.41 8.55 -13.55
C ILE A 17 -3.06 9.91 -13.80
N LYS A 18 -2.72 10.57 -14.92
CA LYS A 18 -3.29 11.85 -15.29
C LYS A 18 -4.83 11.80 -15.43
N LYS A 19 -5.35 10.72 -16.00
CA LYS A 19 -6.80 10.51 -16.12
C LYS A 19 -7.47 10.35 -14.76
N ALA A 20 -6.93 9.48 -13.90
CA ALA A 20 -7.49 9.22 -12.56
C ALA A 20 -7.47 10.48 -11.68
N LEU A 21 -6.38 11.26 -11.71
CA LEU A 21 -6.32 12.54 -10.97
C LEU A 21 -7.36 13.53 -11.46
N LYS A 22 -7.62 13.58 -12.78
CA LYS A 22 -8.65 14.46 -13.35
C LYS A 22 -10.07 14.10 -12.88
N GLU A 23 -10.35 12.83 -12.58
CA GLU A 23 -11.64 12.37 -12.06
C GLU A 23 -11.97 12.97 -10.67
N ILE A 24 -10.94 13.42 -9.95
CA ILE A 24 -11.05 14.07 -8.64
C ILE A 24 -10.63 15.55 -8.70
N ASP A 25 -10.71 16.19 -9.87
CA ASP A 25 -10.38 17.60 -10.12
C ASP A 25 -8.95 18.00 -9.71
N VAL A 26 -7.99 17.07 -9.77
CA VAL A 26 -6.57 17.31 -9.53
C VAL A 26 -5.80 17.29 -10.85
N ASN A 27 -5.02 18.35 -11.12
CA ASN A 27 -4.08 18.33 -12.22
C ASN A 27 -2.80 17.61 -11.82
N ILE A 28 -2.24 16.79 -12.69
CA ILE A 28 -1.00 16.07 -12.41
C ILE A 28 0.19 17.00 -12.14
N SER A 29 0.17 18.24 -12.66
CA SER A 29 1.16 19.27 -12.35
C SER A 29 1.11 19.78 -10.91
N GLU A 30 0.03 19.51 -10.19
CA GLU A 30 -0.13 19.87 -8.78
C GLU A 30 0.48 18.82 -7.83
N ILE A 31 0.92 17.68 -8.35
CA ILE A 31 1.59 16.66 -7.53
C ILE A 31 2.95 17.19 -7.11
N THR A 32 3.11 17.34 -5.81
CA THR A 32 4.31 17.92 -5.19
C THR A 32 5.28 16.85 -4.70
N HIS A 33 4.77 15.68 -4.33
CA HIS A 33 5.55 14.60 -3.70
C HIS A 33 5.18 13.24 -4.27
N VAL A 34 6.15 12.33 -4.32
CA VAL A 34 5.97 10.91 -4.66
C VAL A 34 6.72 10.09 -3.64
N PHE A 35 6.06 9.14 -3.01
CA PHE A 35 6.65 8.15 -2.13
C PHE A 35 6.70 6.81 -2.86
N ILE A 36 7.86 6.20 -2.97
CA ILE A 36 8.03 4.91 -3.64
C ILE A 36 8.29 3.85 -2.57
N THR A 37 7.48 2.80 -2.59
CA THR A 37 7.61 1.67 -1.67
C THR A 37 8.81 0.79 -2.03
N HIS A 38 8.96 0.46 -3.30
CA HIS A 38 10.05 -0.35 -3.85
C HIS A 38 10.13 -0.27 -5.38
N GLU A 39 11.12 -0.93 -5.98
CA GLU A 39 11.47 -0.78 -7.39
C GLU A 39 10.72 -1.68 -8.38
N HIS A 40 9.78 -2.52 -7.97
CA HIS A 40 9.06 -3.38 -8.92
C HIS A 40 8.25 -2.57 -9.94
N SER A 41 8.12 -3.10 -11.15
CA SER A 41 7.57 -2.37 -12.30
C SER A 41 6.15 -1.87 -12.11
N ASP A 42 5.35 -2.60 -11.37
CA ASP A 42 3.97 -2.26 -11.01
C ASP A 42 3.85 -1.19 -9.91
N HIS A 43 5.00 -0.70 -9.39
CA HIS A 43 5.09 0.45 -8.47
C HIS A 43 5.73 1.68 -9.11
N ILE A 44 6.51 1.52 -10.17
CA ILE A 44 7.32 2.61 -10.75
C ILE A 44 7.06 2.89 -12.23
N LYS A 45 6.17 2.16 -12.90
CA LYS A 45 5.95 2.20 -14.36
C LYS A 45 5.74 3.61 -14.93
N GLY A 46 5.03 4.46 -14.21
CA GLY A 46 4.75 5.85 -14.61
C GLY A 46 5.84 6.85 -14.24
N LEU A 47 6.77 6.48 -13.35
CA LEU A 47 7.72 7.39 -12.71
C LEU A 47 8.59 8.15 -13.72
N LYS A 48 9.20 7.44 -14.67
CA LYS A 48 10.05 8.06 -15.69
C LYS A 48 9.34 9.14 -16.49
N MET A 49 8.09 8.90 -16.86
CA MET A 49 7.30 9.88 -17.62
C MET A 49 6.81 11.01 -16.73
N LEU A 50 6.48 10.74 -15.48
CA LEU A 50 6.13 11.77 -14.50
C LEU A 50 7.31 12.74 -14.31
N LEU A 51 8.51 12.22 -14.07
CA LEU A 51 9.73 13.03 -13.86
C LEU A 51 10.21 13.74 -15.14
N LYS A 52 9.87 13.24 -16.32
CA LYS A 52 10.15 13.93 -17.60
C LYS A 52 9.34 15.22 -17.76
N HIS A 53 8.13 15.26 -17.23
CA HIS A 53 7.19 16.37 -17.44
C HIS A 53 6.98 17.24 -16.20
N HIS A 54 7.30 16.74 -15.02
CA HIS A 54 7.07 17.39 -13.73
C HIS A 54 8.25 17.11 -12.80
N SER A 55 8.39 17.91 -11.75
CA SER A 55 9.49 17.82 -10.80
C SER A 55 9.00 17.65 -9.35
N PRO A 56 8.18 16.61 -9.06
CA PRO A 56 7.81 16.33 -7.67
C PRO A 56 9.04 15.89 -6.89
N LYS A 57 9.05 16.13 -5.58
CA LYS A 57 10.05 15.55 -4.69
C LYS A 57 9.79 14.05 -4.56
N VAL A 58 10.77 13.21 -4.87
CA VAL A 58 10.66 11.74 -4.77
C VAL A 58 11.34 11.27 -3.50
N TYR A 59 10.62 10.48 -2.71
CA TYR A 59 11.10 9.87 -1.46
C TYR A 59 11.13 8.36 -1.63
N LEU A 60 12.26 7.75 -1.34
CA LEU A 60 12.49 6.31 -1.46
C LEU A 60 13.72 5.89 -0.63
N THR A 61 13.89 4.60 -0.40
CA THR A 61 15.03 4.07 0.33
C THR A 61 16.30 4.04 -0.54
N GLU A 62 17.47 3.94 0.09
CA GLU A 62 18.75 3.82 -0.62
C GLU A 62 18.78 2.56 -1.50
N GLY A 63 18.25 1.42 -0.98
CA GLY A 63 18.16 0.18 -1.75
C GLY A 63 17.32 0.35 -3.02
N THR A 64 16.12 0.95 -2.92
CA THR A 64 15.29 1.26 -4.08
C THR A 64 16.00 2.22 -5.04
N ASN A 65 16.70 3.24 -4.52
CA ASN A 65 17.44 4.18 -5.38
C ASN A 65 18.65 3.55 -6.07
N SER A 66 19.25 2.53 -5.47
CA SER A 66 20.36 1.79 -6.12
C SER A 66 19.94 1.18 -7.47
N TYR A 67 18.64 0.85 -7.62
CA TYR A 67 18.03 0.38 -8.86
C TYR A 67 17.62 1.53 -9.77
N LEU A 68 16.89 2.54 -9.24
CA LEU A 68 16.31 3.63 -10.02
C LEU A 68 17.33 4.69 -10.47
N LYS A 69 18.40 4.87 -9.69
CA LYS A 69 19.50 5.82 -9.96
C LYS A 69 19.02 7.26 -10.18
N LEU A 70 18.10 7.72 -9.34
CA LEU A 70 17.61 9.09 -9.36
C LEU A 70 18.63 10.00 -8.65
N GLU A 71 19.16 11.02 -9.35
CA GLU A 71 20.14 11.95 -8.81
C GLU A 71 19.59 12.86 -7.70
N ASN A 72 18.32 13.25 -7.81
CA ASN A 72 17.66 14.20 -6.90
C ASN A 72 16.60 13.51 -6.01
N ALA A 73 16.82 12.25 -5.62
CA ALA A 73 15.95 11.55 -4.71
C ALA A 73 16.16 12.02 -3.26
N ASN A 74 15.08 12.12 -2.50
CA ASN A 74 15.15 12.29 -1.05
C ASN A 74 15.21 10.90 -0.43
N ILE A 75 16.40 10.52 0.02
CA ILE A 75 16.62 9.21 0.63
C ILE A 75 16.01 9.20 2.03
N ILE A 76 15.15 8.21 2.28
CA ILE A 76 14.53 7.92 3.56
C ILE A 76 15.01 6.58 4.10
N LYS A 77 14.96 6.41 5.41
CA LYS A 77 15.35 5.16 6.06
C LYS A 77 14.17 4.58 6.83
N ALA A 78 14.07 3.26 6.79
CA ALA A 78 13.08 2.55 7.58
C ALA A 78 13.18 2.93 9.07
N LEU A 79 12.03 3.16 9.70
CA LEU A 79 11.87 3.56 11.11
C LEU A 79 12.43 4.95 11.47
N GLU A 80 12.93 5.72 10.50
CA GLU A 80 13.32 7.12 10.72
C GLU A 80 12.17 8.05 10.23
N LYS A 81 11.53 8.74 11.17
CA LYS A 81 10.42 9.66 10.88
C LYS A 81 10.91 10.88 10.10
N VAL A 82 10.22 11.19 9.01
CA VAL A 82 10.46 12.39 8.20
C VAL A 82 9.25 13.32 8.34
N VAL A 83 9.51 14.61 8.60
CA VAL A 83 8.47 15.64 8.67
C VAL A 83 8.56 16.54 7.44
N ILE A 84 7.47 16.65 6.71
CA ILE A 84 7.35 17.46 5.51
C ILE A 84 6.19 18.42 5.72
N SER A 85 6.49 19.70 5.95
CA SER A 85 5.48 20.70 6.36
C SER A 85 4.67 20.20 7.58
N ASP A 86 3.40 19.95 7.43
CA ASP A 86 2.47 19.48 8.45
C ASP A 86 2.19 17.96 8.40
N LEU A 87 2.91 17.22 7.55
CA LEU A 87 2.79 15.78 7.37
C LEU A 87 3.97 15.05 7.98
N SER A 88 3.72 14.13 8.88
CA SER A 88 4.69 13.17 9.39
C SER A 88 4.62 11.89 8.57
N VAL A 89 5.76 11.36 8.17
CA VAL A 89 5.89 10.12 7.38
C VAL A 89 6.88 9.20 8.07
N LEU A 90 6.44 8.00 8.43
CA LEU A 90 7.29 6.95 8.98
C LEU A 90 7.36 5.80 7.97
N PRO A 91 8.53 5.55 7.35
CA PRO A 91 8.72 4.37 6.51
C PRO A 91 8.80 3.11 7.38
N ILE A 92 8.07 2.08 7.01
CA ILE A 92 7.98 0.80 7.73
C ILE A 92 8.63 -0.30 6.89
N PRO A 93 9.64 -1.03 7.39
CA PRO A 93 10.27 -2.09 6.61
C PRO A 93 9.30 -3.23 6.33
N LEU A 94 9.29 -3.71 5.09
CA LEU A 94 8.44 -4.80 4.61
C LEU A 94 9.27 -6.04 4.27
N SER A 95 8.68 -7.22 4.47
CA SER A 95 9.29 -8.48 4.05
C SER A 95 8.89 -8.78 2.61
N HIS A 96 9.70 -8.31 1.66
CA HIS A 96 9.44 -8.47 0.23
C HIS A 96 10.73 -8.75 -0.55
N ASP A 97 10.59 -9.35 -1.73
CA ASP A 97 11.71 -9.71 -2.61
C ASP A 97 12.21 -8.51 -3.46
N ALA A 98 12.35 -7.36 -2.81
CA ALA A 98 12.87 -6.11 -3.36
C ALA A 98 14.17 -5.70 -2.65
N LYS A 99 14.83 -4.64 -3.14
CA LYS A 99 16.12 -4.20 -2.58
C LYS A 99 16.00 -3.70 -1.15
N GLU A 100 14.98 -2.87 -0.87
CA GLU A 100 14.70 -2.32 0.46
C GLU A 100 13.25 -1.79 0.47
N ALA A 101 12.28 -2.73 0.51
CA ALA A 101 10.88 -2.40 0.47
C ALA A 101 10.40 -1.74 1.77
N VAL A 102 9.56 -0.71 1.64
CA VAL A 102 8.93 -0.03 2.76
C VAL A 102 7.45 0.22 2.50
N GLY A 103 6.64 0.06 3.54
CA GLY A 103 5.33 0.69 3.65
C GLY A 103 5.45 2.06 4.31
N PHE A 104 4.33 2.71 4.58
CA PHE A 104 4.33 4.06 5.16
C PHE A 104 3.22 4.22 6.20
N VAL A 105 3.55 4.91 7.30
CA VAL A 105 2.54 5.53 8.15
C VAL A 105 2.60 7.04 7.92
N PHE A 106 1.50 7.61 7.46
CA PHE A 106 1.32 9.05 7.31
C PHE A 106 0.45 9.57 8.44
N GLU A 107 0.90 10.65 9.09
CA GLU A 107 0.15 11.27 10.18
C GLU A 107 0.05 12.78 9.98
N LYS A 108 -1.15 13.29 10.20
CA LYS A 108 -1.41 14.72 10.29
C LYS A 108 -2.49 14.97 11.32
N GLU A 109 -2.18 15.81 12.32
CA GLU A 109 -3.09 16.07 13.44
C GLU A 109 -3.52 14.77 14.15
N ASN A 110 -4.82 14.49 14.20
CA ASN A 110 -5.39 13.27 14.79
C ASN A 110 -5.77 12.19 13.75
N LYS A 111 -5.34 12.34 12.49
CA LYS A 111 -5.63 11.44 11.38
C LYS A 111 -4.37 10.73 10.91
N SER A 112 -4.52 9.47 10.54
CA SER A 112 -3.38 8.68 10.09
C SER A 112 -3.78 7.65 9.03
N ILE A 113 -2.83 7.32 8.17
CA ILE A 113 -2.95 6.31 7.12
C ILE A 113 -1.80 5.32 7.31
N CYS A 114 -2.14 4.05 7.46
CA CYS A 114 -1.20 2.94 7.42
C CYS A 114 -1.28 2.29 6.04
N TYR A 115 -0.20 2.39 5.25
CA TYR A 115 -0.08 1.88 3.89
C TYR A 115 0.90 0.72 3.86
N ILE A 116 0.39 -0.50 3.74
CA ILE A 116 1.17 -1.75 3.69
C ILE A 116 0.69 -2.59 2.52
N THR A 117 1.57 -2.81 1.57
CA THR A 117 1.38 -3.67 0.41
C THR A 117 2.68 -4.39 0.10
N ASP A 118 2.60 -5.54 -0.55
CA ASP A 118 3.78 -6.32 -0.94
C ASP A 118 4.64 -6.74 0.26
N THR A 119 4.05 -7.56 1.11
CA THR A 119 4.76 -8.16 2.24
C THR A 119 4.25 -9.57 2.49
N GLY A 120 5.15 -10.50 2.77
CA GLY A 120 4.79 -11.86 3.13
C GLY A 120 4.33 -11.99 4.59
N TYR A 121 4.74 -11.05 5.45
CA TYR A 121 4.26 -10.96 6.84
C TYR A 121 4.52 -9.56 7.42
N ILE A 122 3.84 -9.24 8.51
CA ILE A 122 4.11 -8.03 9.29
C ILE A 122 5.02 -8.40 10.47
N ILE A 123 6.13 -7.68 10.59
CA ILE A 123 7.12 -7.89 11.65
C ILE A 123 6.46 -7.60 13.01
N SER A 124 6.50 -8.56 13.93
CA SER A 124 5.79 -8.50 15.21
C SER A 124 6.18 -7.30 16.07
N GLU A 125 7.45 -6.91 16.07
CA GLU A 125 7.99 -5.77 16.80
C GLU A 125 7.46 -4.42 16.32
N LEU A 126 6.87 -4.39 15.12
CA LEU A 126 6.31 -3.17 14.52
C LEU A 126 4.81 -3.00 14.76
N ILE A 127 4.12 -3.98 15.32
CA ILE A 127 2.66 -3.95 15.56
C ILE A 127 2.27 -2.66 16.29
N SER A 128 2.99 -2.27 17.35
CA SER A 128 2.72 -1.05 18.11
C SER A 128 2.84 0.26 17.31
N LEU A 129 3.60 0.24 16.22
CA LEU A 129 3.72 1.39 15.29
C LEU A 129 2.61 1.40 14.23
N LEU A 130 1.92 0.28 14.04
CA LEU A 130 0.96 0.06 12.97
C LEU A 130 -0.48 -0.02 13.48
N GLU A 131 -0.69 -0.04 14.80
CA GLU A 131 -2.03 -0.16 15.39
C GLU A 131 -2.78 1.17 15.45
N ASN A 132 -4.12 1.08 15.42
CA ASN A 132 -5.05 2.18 15.71
C ASN A 132 -4.93 3.41 14.77
N HIS A 133 -4.72 3.16 13.47
CA HIS A 133 -4.75 4.20 12.45
C HIS A 133 -6.16 4.44 11.91
N THR A 134 -6.40 5.65 11.39
CA THR A 134 -7.71 6.07 10.84
C THR A 134 -8.08 5.30 9.58
N LEU A 135 -7.11 5.07 8.71
CA LEU A 135 -7.28 4.33 7.45
C LEU A 135 -6.14 3.32 7.30
N TYR A 136 -6.51 2.11 6.90
CA TYR A 136 -5.58 1.08 6.45
C TYR A 136 -5.71 0.87 4.95
N TYR A 137 -4.60 0.93 4.24
CA TYR A 137 -4.41 0.41 2.89
C TYR A 137 -3.59 -0.86 3.05
N LEU A 138 -4.25 -2.01 3.00
CA LEU A 138 -3.65 -3.28 3.36
C LEU A 138 -3.81 -4.30 2.24
N GLU A 139 -2.73 -5.01 1.95
CA GLU A 139 -2.73 -6.08 0.96
C GLU A 139 -3.73 -7.18 1.30
N SER A 140 -4.46 -7.66 0.29
CA SER A 140 -5.30 -8.87 0.33
C SER A 140 -5.10 -9.59 -0.99
N ASN A 141 -3.90 -10.16 -1.18
CA ASN A 141 -3.43 -10.57 -2.51
C ASN A 141 -4.18 -11.81 -3.02
N TYR A 142 -4.21 -12.88 -2.26
CA TYR A 142 -4.71 -14.16 -2.75
C TYR A 142 -5.58 -14.89 -1.74
N ASP A 143 -6.48 -15.72 -2.27
CA ASP A 143 -7.15 -16.80 -1.55
C ASP A 143 -6.32 -18.07 -1.66
N PRO A 144 -5.90 -18.71 -0.55
CA PRO A 144 -4.99 -19.87 -0.59
C PRO A 144 -5.52 -21.02 -1.43
N PHE A 145 -6.82 -21.34 -1.34
CA PHE A 145 -7.42 -22.41 -2.12
C PHE A 145 -7.36 -22.10 -3.63
N THR A 146 -7.72 -20.86 -4.01
CA THR A 146 -7.68 -20.44 -5.42
C THR A 146 -6.26 -20.45 -5.96
N LEU A 147 -5.29 -19.95 -5.21
CA LEU A 147 -3.89 -19.94 -5.63
C LEU A 147 -3.37 -21.37 -5.85
N LEU A 148 -3.61 -22.27 -4.91
CA LEU A 148 -3.15 -23.66 -5.03
C LEU A 148 -3.75 -24.39 -6.24
N HIS A 149 -5.02 -24.11 -6.59
CA HIS A 149 -5.72 -24.72 -7.72
C HIS A 149 -5.60 -23.90 -9.03
N SER A 150 -4.92 -22.75 -9.02
CA SER A 150 -4.69 -21.94 -10.22
C SER A 150 -3.78 -22.67 -11.23
N LYS A 151 -3.77 -22.18 -12.47
CA LYS A 151 -2.86 -22.67 -13.52
C LYS A 151 -1.44 -22.14 -13.40
N ARG A 152 -1.13 -21.32 -12.39
CA ARG A 152 0.21 -20.77 -12.19
C ARG A 152 1.25 -21.86 -11.98
N PRO A 153 2.45 -21.72 -12.56
CA PRO A 153 3.56 -22.65 -12.31
C PRO A 153 3.89 -22.72 -10.80
N TYR A 154 4.32 -23.89 -10.35
CA TYR A 154 4.60 -24.15 -8.94
C TYR A 154 5.59 -23.15 -8.31
N HIS A 155 6.64 -22.80 -9.04
CA HIS A 155 7.64 -21.82 -8.55
C HIS A 155 7.05 -20.42 -8.29
N LEU A 156 6.05 -20.00 -9.11
CA LEU A 156 5.34 -18.72 -8.86
C LEU A 156 4.40 -18.83 -7.66
N LYS A 157 3.70 -19.97 -7.50
CA LYS A 157 2.88 -20.18 -6.29
C LYS A 157 3.74 -20.14 -5.03
N LYS A 158 4.91 -20.82 -5.06
CA LYS A 158 5.85 -20.81 -3.94
C LYS A 158 6.32 -19.38 -3.63
N ARG A 159 6.71 -18.60 -4.64
CA ARG A 159 7.14 -17.20 -4.46
C ARG A 159 6.03 -16.34 -3.83
N ILE A 160 4.76 -16.56 -4.21
CA ILE A 160 3.62 -15.79 -3.66
C ILE A 160 3.41 -16.10 -2.17
N ILE A 161 3.55 -17.37 -1.76
CA ILE A 161 3.32 -17.84 -0.38
C ILE A 161 4.55 -17.61 0.53
N ASP A 162 5.72 -17.33 -0.06
CA ASP A 162 6.98 -17.18 0.68
C ASP A 162 6.93 -16.02 1.68
N GLU A 163 7.79 -16.05 2.68
CA GLU A 163 7.95 -14.95 3.67
C GLU A 163 8.25 -13.59 3.02
N LYS A 164 8.80 -13.59 1.81
CA LYS A 164 9.02 -12.40 0.99
C LYS A 164 8.00 -12.24 -0.13
N GLY A 165 6.88 -12.97 -0.06
CA GLY A 165 5.81 -12.93 -1.03
C GLY A 165 4.73 -11.91 -0.66
N HIS A 166 3.52 -12.40 -0.47
CA HIS A 166 2.32 -11.57 -0.30
C HIS A 166 1.42 -12.13 0.80
N LEU A 167 0.58 -11.28 1.39
CA LEU A 167 -0.43 -11.71 2.36
C LEU A 167 -1.60 -12.40 1.66
N SER A 168 -1.99 -13.56 2.18
CA SER A 168 -3.29 -14.16 1.89
C SER A 168 -4.43 -13.33 2.50
N ASN A 169 -5.68 -13.67 2.10
CA ASN A 169 -6.85 -13.06 2.72
C ASN A 169 -6.93 -13.32 4.23
N GLU A 170 -6.56 -14.54 4.67
CA GLU A 170 -6.58 -14.94 6.07
C GLU A 170 -5.54 -14.19 6.90
N GLU A 171 -4.31 -14.08 6.42
CA GLU A 171 -3.24 -13.34 7.07
C GLU A 171 -3.55 -11.85 7.13
N SER A 172 -4.04 -11.28 6.03
CA SER A 172 -4.47 -9.88 5.98
C SER A 172 -5.59 -9.60 6.98
N ALA A 173 -6.60 -10.46 7.06
CA ALA A 173 -7.69 -10.34 8.01
C ALA A 173 -7.23 -10.48 9.46
N TYR A 174 -6.32 -11.42 9.72
CA TYR A 174 -5.71 -11.61 11.05
C TYR A 174 -4.92 -10.36 11.46
N TYR A 175 -4.00 -9.86 10.61
CA TYR A 175 -3.26 -8.65 10.93
C TYR A 175 -4.19 -7.45 11.12
N PHE A 176 -5.18 -7.27 10.26
CA PHE A 176 -6.13 -6.19 10.45
C PHE A 176 -6.88 -6.29 11.79
N SER A 177 -7.23 -7.50 12.24
CA SER A 177 -7.93 -7.70 13.53
C SER A 177 -7.12 -7.23 14.74
N ILE A 178 -5.80 -7.35 14.68
CA ILE A 178 -4.91 -6.91 15.77
C ILE A 178 -4.44 -5.46 15.60
N LEU A 179 -4.48 -4.92 14.40
CA LEU A 179 -4.03 -3.55 14.12
C LEU A 179 -5.14 -2.51 14.28
N LYS A 180 -6.41 -2.86 13.98
CA LYS A 180 -7.51 -1.92 14.10
C LYS A 180 -7.76 -1.52 15.56
N GLY A 181 -8.22 -0.30 15.76
CA GLY A 181 -8.61 0.23 17.06
C GLY A 181 -9.74 1.27 16.92
N ASP A 182 -9.99 2.01 17.98
CA ASP A 182 -11.12 2.98 18.06
C ASP A 182 -11.05 4.10 17.01
N LYS A 183 -9.85 4.44 16.51
CA LYS A 183 -9.66 5.44 15.46
C LYS A 183 -9.93 4.89 14.06
N THR A 184 -10.02 3.58 13.89
CA THR A 184 -10.10 2.93 12.58
C THR A 184 -11.49 3.15 11.96
N LYS A 185 -11.52 3.86 10.84
CA LYS A 185 -12.75 4.17 10.09
C LYS A 185 -12.81 3.54 8.71
N TYR A 186 -11.64 3.25 8.12
CA TYR A 186 -11.55 2.81 6.73
C TYR A 186 -10.53 1.69 6.57
N LEU A 187 -10.90 0.69 5.77
CA LEU A 187 -10.00 -0.34 5.26
C LEU A 187 -10.12 -0.38 3.74
N ILE A 188 -8.99 -0.24 3.06
CA ILE A 188 -8.87 -0.44 1.62
C ILE A 188 -8.10 -1.75 1.40
N HIS A 189 -8.79 -2.75 0.88
CA HIS A 189 -8.14 -3.97 0.39
C HIS A 189 -7.39 -3.66 -0.89
N SER A 190 -6.11 -3.97 -0.93
CA SER A 190 -5.22 -3.60 -2.03
C SER A 190 -4.44 -4.78 -2.57
N HIS A 191 -3.74 -4.57 -3.67
CA HIS A 191 -2.88 -5.55 -4.33
C HIS A 191 -3.57 -6.89 -4.57
N ILE A 192 -4.83 -6.82 -4.98
CA ILE A 192 -5.71 -7.99 -5.17
C ILE A 192 -5.35 -8.70 -6.47
N SER A 193 -5.02 -9.98 -6.40
CA SER A 193 -4.74 -10.81 -7.57
C SER A 193 -5.99 -11.05 -8.40
N GLU A 194 -5.98 -10.64 -9.68
CA GLU A 194 -7.10 -10.87 -10.60
C GLU A 194 -7.33 -12.38 -10.88
N GLU A 195 -6.29 -13.21 -10.76
CA GLU A 195 -6.36 -14.64 -11.05
C GLU A 195 -6.60 -15.50 -9.81
N CYS A 196 -6.07 -15.07 -8.66
CA CYS A 196 -6.05 -15.91 -7.45
C CYS A 196 -6.92 -15.36 -6.32
N ASN A 197 -7.80 -14.39 -6.59
CA ASN A 197 -8.68 -13.82 -5.59
C ASN A 197 -10.03 -13.37 -6.18
N THR A 198 -10.98 -13.04 -5.31
CA THR A 198 -12.24 -12.37 -5.65
C THR A 198 -12.71 -11.51 -4.47
N LEU A 199 -13.46 -10.44 -4.75
CA LEU A 199 -14.02 -9.58 -3.70
C LEU A 199 -14.90 -10.35 -2.72
N LYS A 200 -15.63 -11.35 -3.21
CA LYS A 200 -16.47 -12.23 -2.38
C LYS A 200 -15.62 -12.97 -1.36
N LYS A 201 -14.52 -13.59 -1.78
CA LYS A 201 -13.62 -14.34 -0.89
C LYS A 201 -12.95 -13.44 0.14
N ILE A 202 -12.46 -12.26 -0.27
CA ILE A 202 -11.91 -11.27 0.67
C ILE A 202 -12.96 -10.96 1.74
N LYS A 203 -14.19 -10.61 1.32
CA LYS A 203 -15.27 -10.26 2.25
C LYS A 203 -15.60 -11.39 3.21
N GLU A 204 -15.80 -12.60 2.71
CA GLU A 204 -16.16 -13.78 3.51
C GLU A 204 -15.06 -14.14 4.52
N THR A 205 -13.78 -14.08 4.10
CA THR A 205 -12.64 -14.35 4.98
C THR A 205 -12.54 -13.31 6.09
N PHE A 206 -12.58 -12.02 5.77
CA PHE A 206 -12.52 -10.96 6.76
C PHE A 206 -13.70 -11.01 7.73
N ASP A 207 -14.93 -11.22 7.26
CA ASP A 207 -16.11 -11.34 8.12
C ASP A 207 -16.00 -12.54 9.06
N THR A 208 -15.38 -13.62 8.62
CA THR A 208 -15.16 -14.83 9.44
C THR A 208 -14.09 -14.59 10.49
N VAL A 209 -12.92 -14.08 10.10
CA VAL A 209 -11.80 -13.85 11.02
C VAL A 209 -12.18 -12.82 12.08
N LEU A 210 -12.74 -11.67 11.70
CA LEU A 210 -13.15 -10.63 12.64
C LEU A 210 -14.18 -11.13 13.64
N ARG A 211 -15.19 -11.90 13.19
CA ARG A 211 -16.18 -12.51 14.09
C ARG A 211 -15.56 -13.50 15.07
N VAL A 212 -14.62 -14.34 14.63
CA VAL A 212 -13.91 -15.30 15.50
C VAL A 212 -13.06 -14.57 16.56
N GLN A 213 -12.47 -13.44 16.19
CA GLN A 213 -11.71 -12.59 17.10
C GLN A 213 -12.59 -11.74 18.04
N GLY A 214 -13.91 -11.81 17.90
CA GLY A 214 -14.85 -10.99 18.68
C GLY A 214 -14.83 -9.51 18.31
N GLU A 215 -14.35 -9.19 17.12
CA GLU A 215 -14.12 -7.82 16.67
C GLU A 215 -15.33 -7.23 15.94
N GLY A 216 -15.62 -5.96 16.22
CA GLY A 216 -16.65 -5.20 15.53
C GLY A 216 -16.30 -4.90 14.07
N THR A 217 -17.32 -4.63 13.26
CA THR A 217 -17.20 -4.30 11.84
C THR A 217 -17.56 -2.84 11.53
N GLU A 218 -17.43 -1.94 12.52
CA GLU A 218 -17.85 -0.54 12.43
C GLU A 218 -16.87 0.34 11.62
N PHE A 219 -16.36 -0.17 10.50
CA PHE A 219 -15.52 0.55 9.57
C PHE A 219 -16.00 0.33 8.13
N LYS A 220 -15.69 1.27 7.25
CA LYS A 220 -16.02 1.15 5.82
C LYS A 220 -14.92 0.40 5.09
N ARG A 221 -15.31 -0.51 4.20
CA ARG A 221 -14.41 -1.29 3.35
C ARG A 221 -14.45 -0.80 1.91
N TYR A 222 -13.28 -0.68 1.31
CA TYR A 222 -13.07 -0.37 -0.09
C TYR A 222 -12.14 -1.41 -0.72
N TYR A 223 -12.15 -1.49 -2.04
CA TYR A 223 -11.34 -2.43 -2.80
C TYR A 223 -10.62 -1.67 -3.90
N ALA A 224 -9.28 -1.64 -3.85
CA ALA A 224 -8.45 -1.07 -4.90
C ALA A 224 -8.30 -2.08 -6.04
N LEU A 225 -9.14 -1.96 -7.06
CA LEU A 225 -9.14 -2.85 -8.22
C LEU A 225 -8.19 -2.34 -9.31
N PRO A 226 -7.58 -3.24 -10.10
CA PRO A 226 -6.82 -2.85 -11.27
C PRO A 226 -7.69 -2.04 -12.25
N ASN A 227 -7.15 -0.93 -12.73
CA ASN A 227 -7.77 -0.05 -13.74
C ASN A 227 -9.04 0.71 -13.30
N GLU A 228 -9.42 0.67 -12.05
CA GLU A 228 -10.55 1.41 -11.49
C GLU A 228 -10.07 2.33 -10.36
N SER A 229 -10.67 3.52 -10.25
CA SER A 229 -10.46 4.41 -9.10
C SER A 229 -11.43 4.05 -7.99
N THR A 230 -10.97 4.02 -6.75
CA THR A 230 -11.87 3.96 -5.59
C THR A 230 -12.61 5.29 -5.40
N GLU A 231 -13.69 5.29 -4.62
CA GLU A 231 -14.31 6.54 -4.18
C GLU A 231 -13.29 7.43 -3.43
N LEU A 232 -13.49 8.74 -3.52
CA LEU A 232 -12.69 9.69 -2.74
C LEU A 232 -13.03 9.55 -1.25
N ILE A 233 -12.01 9.28 -0.45
CA ILE A 233 -12.14 9.18 1.01
C ILE A 233 -11.60 10.48 1.63
N ILE A 234 -12.44 11.13 2.41
CA ILE A 234 -12.07 12.34 3.17
C ILE A 234 -11.89 11.92 4.64
N LEU A 235 -10.68 12.11 5.15
CA LEU A 235 -10.33 11.82 6.55
C LEU A 235 -10.61 13.01 7.45
#